data_79ccd22fc7912346571256b0353764fa
#
_entry.id   79ccd22fc7912346571256b0353764fa
#
_cell.length_a   1.000
_cell.length_b   1.000
_cell.length_c   1.000
_cell.angle_alpha   90.00
_cell.angle_beta   90.00
_cell.angle_gamma   90.00
#
_symmetry.space_group_name_H-M   'P 1'
#
loop_
_entity.id
_entity.type
_entity.pdbx_description
1 polymer ?
#
loop_
_entity_poly.entity_id
_entity_poly.type
_entity_poly.pdbx_seq_one_letter_code
_entity_poly.pdbx_strand_id
1 'polypeptide(L)'
;MTLGGANVWSDFSYGIDCDTPSGWLLSPKGSRIIYFQRDKKSTRKNIKIILLYYYSNEKGQPIKLKTSERLSNEESWQRWHRLLIEGWSDVSQNLYES
;
A
#
# COMPACT_ATOMS: atom_id res chain seq x y z
N MET A 1 -22.21 -3.00 -20.64
CA MET A 1 -21.87 -3.18 -20.29
C MET A 1 -21.61 -3.14 -20.08
N THR A 2 -21.72 -3.04 -19.68
CA THR A 2 -21.23 -3.13 -19.25
C THR A 2 -20.93 -3.14 -19.01
N LEU A 3 -21.01 -3.17 -18.90
CA LEU A 3 -20.53 -3.20 -18.49
C LEU A 3 -20.49 -3.22 -18.04
N GLY A 4 -20.80 -3.10 -17.76
CA GLY A 4 -20.62 -3.18 -17.10
C GLY A 4 -20.53 -3.23 -16.78
N GLY A 5 -20.63 -3.03 -16.54
CA GLY A 5 -20.37 -3.15 -16.03
C GLY A 5 -19.99 -3.21 -15.63
N ALA A 6 -20.06 -3.10 -15.13
CA ALA A 6 -19.54 -3.31 -14.77
C ALA A 6 -18.80 -3.67 -14.26
N ASN A 7 -18.66 -4.21 -13.87
CA ASN A 7 -17.95 -4.83 -13.52
C ASN A 7 -17.46 -5.86 -13.92
N VAL A 8 -17.72 -5.97 -14.48
CA VAL A 8 -17.44 -7.11 -14.96
C VAL A 8 -16.04 -7.21 -15.22
N TRP A 9 -15.52 -6.30 -15.87
CA TRP A 9 -14.15 -6.36 -16.07
C TRP A 9 -13.41 -6.47 -14.79
N SER A 10 -13.96 -6.02 -13.77
CA SER A 10 -13.24 -6.14 -12.56
C SER A 10 -13.13 -7.58 -12.16
N ASP A 11 -14.05 -8.39 -12.62
CA ASP A 11 -13.95 -9.69 -12.20
C ASP A 11 -12.87 -10.40 -12.82
N PHE A 12 -12.52 -10.09 -13.95
CA PHE A 12 -11.61 -10.83 -14.50
C PHE A 12 -10.32 -10.27 -14.33
N SER A 13 -10.29 -9.11 -14.21
CA SER A 13 -9.04 -8.59 -14.11
C SER A 13 -8.36 -9.22 -13.03
N TYR A 14 -8.98 -9.63 -12.20
CA TYR A 14 -8.38 -10.00 -11.29
C TYR A 14 -8.18 -11.13 -11.11
N GLY A 15 -8.69 -11.44 -11.71
CA GLY A 15 -8.46 -12.60 -11.49
C GLY A 15 -7.19 -12.61 -10.85
N ILE A 16 -6.46 -11.99 -11.02
CA ILE A 16 -5.32 -12.03 -10.50
C ILE A 16 -5.04 -10.99 -9.81
N ASP A 17 -5.38 -10.03 -10.25
CA ASP A 17 -4.92 -9.01 -9.69
C ASP A 17 -5.87 -8.23 -9.23
N CYS A 18 -6.27 -8.33 -8.14
CA CYS A 18 -6.96 -7.32 -7.48
C CYS A 18 -6.06 -6.19 -7.31
N ASP A 19 -6.55 -5.05 -7.47
CA ASP A 19 -5.78 -3.84 -7.29
C ASP A 19 -5.56 -3.63 -5.80
N THR A 20 -4.33 -3.64 -5.38
CA THR A 20 -3.98 -3.44 -3.97
C THR A 20 -2.96 -2.31 -3.86
N PRO A 21 -2.97 -1.56 -2.76
CA PRO A 21 -1.97 -0.52 -2.59
C PRO A 21 -0.62 -1.18 -2.32
N SER A 22 0.41 -0.71 -2.95
CA SER A 22 1.74 -1.24 -2.71
C SER A 22 2.76 -0.14 -2.87
N GLY A 23 3.80 -0.19 -2.09
CA GLY A 23 4.87 0.76 -2.18
C GLY A 23 5.16 1.45 -0.86
N TRP A 24 5.89 2.53 -0.91
CA TRP A 24 6.39 3.23 0.25
C TRP A 24 5.84 4.64 0.33
N LEU A 25 5.34 5.02 1.49
CA LEU A 25 4.89 6.40 1.73
C LEU A 25 5.76 7.03 2.82
N LEU A 26 6.33 8.20 2.52
CA LEU A 26 7.18 8.92 3.45
C LEU A 26 6.41 10.05 4.10
N SER A 27 6.55 10.22 5.40
CA SER A 27 5.82 11.24 6.13
C SER A 27 6.24 12.65 5.73
N PRO A 28 5.40 13.65 5.96
CA PRO A 28 5.72 15.02 5.58
C PRO A 28 7.03 15.53 6.19
N LYS A 29 7.33 15.10 7.40
CA LYS A 29 8.56 15.54 8.05
C LYS A 29 9.74 14.64 7.74
N GLY A 30 9.52 13.54 7.01
CA GLY A 30 10.59 12.65 6.62
C GLY A 30 11.10 11.73 7.70
N SER A 31 10.43 11.68 8.85
CA SER A 31 10.93 10.87 9.97
C SER A 31 10.32 9.47 10.03
N ARG A 32 9.30 9.20 9.26
CA ARG A 32 8.65 7.89 9.25
C ARG A 32 8.33 7.48 7.82
N ILE A 33 8.33 6.17 7.59
CA ILE A 33 8.01 5.66 6.27
C ILE A 33 7.24 4.37 6.44
N ILE A 34 6.24 4.15 5.63
CA ILE A 34 5.38 2.98 5.71
C ILE A 34 5.45 2.21 4.41
N TYR A 35 5.65 0.90 4.51
CA TYR A 35 5.65 0.03 3.35
C TYR A 35 4.35 -0.76 3.31
N PHE A 36 3.65 -0.67 2.20
CA PHE A 36 2.42 -1.42 1.97
C PHE A 36 2.74 -2.60 1.08
N GLN A 37 2.39 -3.79 1.51
CA GLN A 37 2.61 -4.97 0.68
C GLN A 37 1.47 -5.96 0.85
N ARG A 38 1.18 -6.71 -0.20
CA ARG A 38 0.16 -7.73 -0.12
C ARG A 38 0.68 -8.89 0.71
N ASP A 39 -0.14 -9.41 1.60
CA ASP A 39 0.22 -10.56 2.39
C ASP A 39 0.24 -11.77 1.46
N LYS A 40 1.31 -12.52 1.48
CA LYS A 40 1.47 -13.69 0.62
C LYS A 40 0.44 -14.77 0.90
N LYS A 41 -0.16 -14.76 2.06
CA LYS A 41 -1.16 -15.73 2.41
C LYS A 41 -2.55 -15.33 1.95
N SER A 42 -2.68 -14.19 1.27
CA SER A 42 -3.98 -13.74 0.80
C SER A 42 -4.53 -14.67 -0.25
N THR A 43 -5.87 -14.78 -0.28
CA THR A 43 -6.54 -15.53 -1.32
C THR A 43 -7.35 -14.51 -2.13
N ARG A 44 -7.92 -14.96 -3.25
CA ARG A 44 -8.73 -14.05 -4.04
C ARG A 44 -9.88 -13.47 -3.27
N LYS A 45 -10.46 -14.25 -2.36
CA LYS A 45 -11.62 -13.80 -1.63
C LYS A 45 -11.25 -13.07 -0.36
N ASN A 46 -10.02 -13.19 0.09
CA ASN A 46 -9.66 -12.60 1.36
C ASN A 46 -8.27 -12.01 1.23
N ILE A 47 -8.20 -10.84 0.63
CA ILE A 47 -6.92 -10.17 0.42
C ILE A 47 -6.59 -9.33 1.62
N LYS A 48 -5.39 -9.54 2.14
CA LYS A 48 -4.89 -8.76 3.28
C LYS A 48 -3.64 -8.01 2.89
N ILE A 49 -3.48 -6.84 3.44
CA ILE A 49 -2.33 -5.98 3.17
C ILE A 49 -1.59 -5.78 4.47
N ILE A 50 -0.29 -5.91 4.43
CA ILE A 50 0.53 -5.68 5.60
C ILE A 50 1.19 -4.32 5.46
N LEU A 51 1.05 -3.51 6.49
CA LEU A 51 1.69 -2.22 6.55
C LEU A 51 2.83 -2.33 7.53
N LEU A 52 4.04 -2.05 7.06
CA LEU A 52 5.22 -2.07 7.91
C LEU A 52 5.62 -0.64 8.19
N TYR A 53 5.62 -0.27 9.47
CA TYR A 53 5.90 1.10 9.88
C TYR A 53 7.35 1.18 10.35
N TYR A 54 8.12 2.05 9.70
CA TYR A 54 9.53 2.21 10.02
C TYR A 54 9.85 3.64 10.42
N TYR A 55 10.91 3.80 11.20
CA TYR A 55 11.54 5.11 11.33
C TYR A 55 12.39 5.30 10.09
N SER A 56 12.55 6.52 9.64
CA SER A 56 13.36 6.79 8.46
C SER A 56 14.51 7.74 8.81
N ASN A 57 15.59 7.67 8.03
CA ASN A 57 16.73 8.54 8.23
C ASN A 57 16.55 9.85 7.47
N GLU A 58 17.55 10.72 7.49
CA GLU A 58 17.47 12.01 6.83
C GLU A 58 17.26 11.89 5.35
N LYS A 59 17.62 10.78 4.74
CA LYS A 59 17.45 10.59 3.32
C LYS A 59 16.12 9.93 2.99
N GLY A 60 15.27 9.72 3.97
CA GLY A 60 13.96 9.10 3.72
C GLY A 60 14.02 7.60 3.56
N GLN A 61 15.09 6.97 4.02
CA GLN A 61 15.22 5.51 3.90
C GLN A 61 14.82 4.83 5.19
N PRO A 62 14.19 3.65 5.13
CA PRO A 62 13.80 2.96 6.35
C PRO A 62 15.02 2.45 7.11
N ILE A 63 15.05 2.66 8.41
CA ILE A 63 16.16 2.22 9.22
C ILE A 63 15.76 1.27 10.33
N LYS A 64 14.56 1.37 10.85
CA LYS A 64 14.17 0.51 11.95
C LYS A 64 12.68 0.28 11.96
N LEU A 65 12.27 -0.97 12.00
CA LEU A 65 10.86 -1.32 12.05
C LEU A 65 10.30 -0.97 13.41
N LYS A 66 9.22 -0.21 13.42
CA LYS A 66 8.56 0.17 14.66
C LYS A 66 7.42 -0.78 14.96
N THR A 67 6.55 -1.06 14.01
CA THR A 67 5.41 -1.92 14.20
C THR A 67 4.84 -2.33 12.84
N SER A 68 3.86 -3.20 12.85
CA SER A 68 3.20 -3.60 11.62
C SER A 68 1.71 -3.74 11.87
N GLU A 69 0.93 -3.74 10.79
CA GLU A 69 -0.50 -3.80 10.88
C GLU A 69 -0.99 -4.64 9.70
N ARG A 70 -2.07 -5.39 9.86
CA ARG A 70 -2.62 -6.20 8.78
C ARG A 70 -4.05 -5.77 8.56
N LEU A 71 -4.35 -5.28 7.37
CA LEU A 71 -5.65 -4.69 7.05
C LEU A 71 -6.29 -5.39 5.87
N SER A 72 -7.60 -5.25 5.73
CA SER A 72 -8.28 -5.70 4.53
C SER A 72 -7.85 -4.80 3.37
N ASN A 73 -8.10 -5.24 2.15
CA ASN A 73 -7.75 -4.45 0.99
C ASN A 73 -8.45 -3.09 1.03
N GLU A 74 -9.72 -3.08 1.39
CA GLU A 74 -10.47 -1.84 1.45
C GLU A 74 -9.91 -0.88 2.50
N GLU A 75 -9.62 -1.39 3.69
CA GLU A 75 -9.07 -0.57 4.75
C GLU A 75 -7.69 -0.03 4.38
N SER A 76 -6.89 -0.83 3.66
CA SER A 76 -5.57 -0.39 3.28
C SER A 76 -5.63 0.74 2.25
N TRP A 77 -6.58 0.67 1.30
CA TRP A 77 -6.76 1.75 0.34
C TRP A 77 -7.22 3.03 1.05
N GLN A 78 -8.10 2.91 2.03
CA GLN A 78 -8.54 4.07 2.79
C GLN A 78 -7.36 4.68 3.54
N ARG A 79 -6.49 3.86 4.10
CA ARG A 79 -5.33 4.35 4.82
C ARG A 79 -4.35 5.03 3.86
N TRP A 80 -4.13 4.44 2.69
CA TRP A 80 -3.22 4.99 1.69
C TRP A 80 -3.69 6.38 1.26
N HIS A 81 -4.97 6.51 0.91
CA HIS A 81 -5.50 7.79 0.46
C HIS A 81 -5.49 8.84 1.56
N ARG A 82 -5.79 8.44 2.78
CA ARG A 82 -5.78 9.38 3.89
C ARG A 82 -4.37 9.91 4.13
N LEU A 83 -3.37 9.04 4.06
CA LEU A 83 -1.98 9.48 4.27
C LEU A 83 -1.56 10.46 3.19
N LEU A 84 -1.96 10.22 1.93
CA LEU A 84 -1.63 11.17 0.88
C LEU A 84 -2.28 12.53 1.13
N ILE A 85 -3.52 12.53 1.60
CA ILE A 85 -4.19 13.78 1.92
C ILE A 85 -3.48 14.50 3.07
N GLU A 86 -2.91 13.75 3.99
CA GLU A 86 -2.19 14.33 5.12
C GLU A 86 -0.77 14.77 4.75
N GLY A 87 -0.38 14.62 3.51
CA GLY A 87 0.91 15.12 3.05
C GLY A 87 2.00 14.08 2.90
N TRP A 88 1.69 12.80 3.07
CA TRP A 88 2.69 11.75 2.84
C TRP A 88 2.96 11.63 1.34
N SER A 89 4.17 11.28 0.97
CA SER A 89 4.59 11.20 -0.42
C SER A 89 4.93 9.79 -0.82
N ASP A 90 4.54 9.41 -2.03
CA ASP A 90 4.89 8.10 -2.56
C ASP A 90 6.33 8.15 -3.05
N VAL A 91 7.21 7.43 -2.39
CA VAL A 91 8.63 7.41 -2.70
C VAL A 91 9.08 6.03 -3.16
N SER A 92 8.14 5.20 -3.60
CA SER A 92 8.43 3.83 -4.01
C SER A 92 9.51 3.73 -5.04
N GLN A 93 9.47 4.59 -6.03
CA GLN A 93 10.43 4.53 -7.11
C GLN A 93 11.83 4.85 -6.64
N ASN A 94 11.98 5.79 -5.73
CA ASN A 94 13.30 6.16 -5.22
C ASN A 94 13.95 5.01 -4.47
N LEU A 95 13.16 4.27 -3.72
CA LEU A 95 13.70 3.17 -2.95
C LEU A 95 14.04 1.96 -3.80
N TYR A 96 13.28 1.73 -4.85
CA TYR A 96 13.58 0.62 -5.73
C TYR A 96 14.84 0.86 -6.54
N GLU A 97 15.16 2.07 -6.79
CA GLU A 97 16.32 2.35 -7.58
C GLU A 97 17.59 2.42 -6.76
N SER A 98 17.48 2.44 -5.50
CA SER A 98 18.68 2.49 -4.66
C SER A 98 19.10 1.08 -4.25
#